data_f1f350dd7ce1f945ac045f69f2bcba0f
#
_entry.id   f1f350dd7ce1f945ac045f69f2bcba0f
#
_cell.length_a   1.000
_cell.length_b   1.000
_cell.length_c   1.000
_cell.angle_alpha   90.00
_cell.angle_beta   90.00
_cell.angle_gamma   90.00
#
_symmetry.space_group_name_H-M   'P 1'
#
loop_
_entity.id
_entity.type
_entity.pdbx_description
1 polymer ?
#
loop_
_entity_poly.entity_id
_entity_poly.type
_entity_poly.pdbx_seq_one_letter_code
_entity_poly.pdbx_strand_id
1 'polypeptide(L)'
;MALVLCALPASGMAAEGAQLVDRYCSGCHQPQAGEGSWSRISAQRKTPEGWDMTIARMGIMHGVQVPGEDRRELVKYLADSRGLAPQESAPQRALIERRLNRVESFDHPTFQQMCARCHTGGRVLLQRRTEEDWAKLVNFHVGQYQTLEFQSNARDRDWLGLALDDIVPWLGDNFSVQSDAWDSWQQATPVDPTGRFQMWGSWPGQGAFVAAVEIEAAEGDDAYRMSVDGHFLDGRELQGQGMATLFTGYEWRAQLSLDGQSLLQVLDFSQDMPSGRVFDADDEAMGMQVTLLPEAQETSIEAVLPRGLKAGERTTLAVIGTGLDADALEVGEGLEVIEVLKQENGLLLLEVAVDGSATPGWRALRQADATLERKLAVYDRVDRLEISPDFAVARVGAEQTPAVSGVFRVEGYLEGEGQQPIALGEVPVNWSVSPWDETAEQDGDVTFAGVMDKASGIFSPSGAGPNPERKYDTNNAGNLRVSATARGQSEAVSDDAQLIVTVQRWNNPPLR
;
A
#
# COMPACT_ATOMS: atom_id res chain seq x y z
N MET A 1 21.22 10.90 43.17
CA MET A 1 19.78 10.77 43.46
C MET A 1 19.19 10.24 42.15
N ALA A 2 19.01 8.93 42.07
CA ALA A 2 18.52 8.27 40.85
C ALA A 2 17.00 8.37 40.81
N LEU A 3 16.46 8.99 39.78
CA LEU A 3 15.03 8.93 39.49
C LEU A 3 14.74 7.53 38.95
N VAL A 4 14.01 6.76 39.70
CA VAL A 4 13.37 5.54 39.23
C VAL A 4 12.11 5.98 38.50
N LEU A 5 12.15 5.93 37.15
CA LEU A 5 10.93 5.95 36.34
C LEU A 5 10.21 4.61 36.58
N CYS A 6 9.11 4.66 37.30
CA CYS A 6 8.15 3.56 37.34
C CYS A 6 7.45 3.48 35.97
N ALA A 7 7.81 2.49 35.18
CA ALA A 7 6.96 2.00 34.12
C ALA A 7 5.65 1.50 34.77
N LEU A 8 4.53 2.21 34.54
CA LEU A 8 3.20 1.74 34.90
C LEU A 8 2.77 0.67 33.89
N PRO A 9 2.03 -0.36 34.30
CA PRO A 9 1.96 -1.60 33.58
C PRO A 9 0.94 -1.57 32.44
N ALA A 10 1.29 -2.18 31.33
CA ALA A 10 0.39 -2.68 30.28
C ALA A 10 -0.79 -3.57 30.79
N SER A 11 -0.87 -3.79 32.08
CA SER A 11 -1.87 -4.66 32.73
C SER A 11 -3.28 -4.07 32.85
N GLY A 12 -3.45 -2.74 32.75
CA GLY A 12 -4.75 -2.09 32.92
C GLY A 12 -5.68 -2.30 31.72
N MET A 13 -5.17 -2.14 30.53
CA MET A 13 -5.96 -2.15 29.29
C MET A 13 -6.23 -3.54 28.73
N ALA A 14 -5.28 -4.48 28.89
CA ALA A 14 -5.57 -5.88 28.60
C ALA A 14 -6.77 -6.37 29.45
N ALA A 15 -6.90 -5.86 30.68
CA ALA A 15 -8.05 -6.14 31.54
C ALA A 15 -9.34 -5.45 31.06
N GLU A 16 -9.25 -4.22 30.55
CA GLU A 16 -10.40 -3.48 30.03
C GLU A 16 -10.91 -4.05 28.72
N GLY A 17 -10.04 -4.31 27.74
CA GLY A 17 -10.38 -4.99 26.49
C GLY A 17 -10.97 -6.39 26.70
N ALA A 18 -10.44 -7.17 27.64
CA ALA A 18 -11.02 -8.45 28.04
C ALA A 18 -12.45 -8.30 28.61
N GLN A 19 -12.71 -7.22 29.40
CA GLN A 19 -14.05 -6.91 29.90
C GLN A 19 -15.02 -6.52 28.77
N LEU A 20 -14.53 -5.83 27.71
CA LEU A 20 -15.35 -5.53 26.54
C LEU A 20 -15.72 -6.81 25.77
N VAL A 21 -14.80 -7.76 25.63
CA VAL A 21 -15.14 -9.09 25.05
C VAL A 21 -16.20 -9.77 25.89
N ASP A 22 -16.05 -9.78 27.23
CA ASP A 22 -17.06 -10.36 28.13
C ASP A 22 -18.40 -9.66 27.96
N ARG A 23 -18.43 -8.33 27.97
CA ARG A 23 -19.66 -7.54 27.86
C ARG A 23 -20.42 -7.76 26.55
N TYR A 24 -19.73 -7.76 25.41
CA TYR A 24 -20.37 -7.76 24.09
C TYR A 24 -20.41 -9.12 23.39
N CYS A 25 -19.55 -10.06 23.77
CA CYS A 25 -19.36 -11.30 23.01
C CYS A 25 -19.81 -12.57 23.81
N SER A 26 -19.84 -12.53 25.16
CA SER A 26 -20.11 -13.68 26.00
C SER A 26 -21.50 -14.28 25.82
N GLY A 27 -22.47 -13.51 25.30
CA GLY A 27 -23.81 -14.01 25.01
C GLY A 27 -23.85 -15.12 23.95
N CYS A 28 -22.85 -15.17 23.05
CA CYS A 28 -22.75 -16.15 21.97
C CYS A 28 -21.43 -16.92 21.97
N HIS A 29 -20.35 -16.32 22.47
CA HIS A 29 -19.01 -16.95 22.56
C HIS A 29 -18.76 -17.40 24.00
N GLN A 30 -18.50 -18.69 24.19
CA GLN A 30 -18.28 -19.26 25.51
C GLN A 30 -16.81 -19.18 25.90
N PRO A 31 -16.49 -18.87 27.18
CA PRO A 31 -15.14 -19.01 27.71
C PRO A 31 -14.63 -20.43 27.50
N GLN A 32 -13.32 -20.54 27.17
CA GLN A 32 -12.62 -21.80 27.01
C GLN A 32 -11.48 -21.93 28.02
N ALA A 33 -10.86 -23.11 28.11
CA ALA A 33 -9.67 -23.28 28.93
C ALA A 33 -8.52 -22.39 28.43
N GLY A 34 -7.92 -21.65 29.35
CA GLY A 34 -6.90 -20.64 29.08
C GLY A 34 -7.40 -19.21 29.32
N GLU A 35 -6.56 -18.38 29.89
CA GLU A 35 -6.88 -16.97 30.17
C GLU A 35 -7.19 -16.21 28.87
N GLY A 36 -8.29 -15.47 28.86
CA GLY A 36 -8.74 -14.72 27.67
C GLY A 36 -9.14 -15.58 26.48
N SER A 37 -9.43 -16.87 26.66
CA SER A 37 -9.79 -17.79 25.57
C SER A 37 -11.31 -17.91 25.42
N TRP A 38 -11.80 -17.75 24.18
CA TRP A 38 -13.22 -17.73 23.82
C TRP A 38 -13.49 -18.60 22.59
N SER A 39 -14.62 -19.28 22.60
CA SER A 39 -15.03 -20.11 21.47
C SER A 39 -15.10 -19.27 20.18
N ARG A 40 -14.54 -19.78 19.10
CA ARG A 40 -14.42 -19.14 17.79
C ARG A 40 -13.53 -17.89 17.74
N ILE A 41 -13.52 -17.01 18.74
CA ILE A 41 -12.64 -15.84 18.77
C ILE A 41 -11.19 -16.32 18.86
N SER A 42 -10.90 -17.29 19.75
CA SER A 42 -9.55 -17.82 19.92
C SER A 42 -9.07 -18.77 18.81
N ALA A 43 -9.98 -19.19 17.94
CA ALA A 43 -9.66 -20.00 16.77
C ALA A 43 -9.16 -19.15 15.56
N GLN A 44 -8.92 -17.85 15.75
CA GLN A 44 -8.53 -16.96 14.67
C GLN A 44 -7.67 -15.79 15.15
N ARG A 45 -6.79 -15.32 14.26
CA ARG A 45 -5.97 -14.11 14.41
C ARG A 45 -6.13 -13.27 13.13
N LYS A 46 -6.10 -11.94 13.24
CA LYS A 46 -6.36 -11.02 12.12
C LYS A 46 -5.67 -9.69 12.31
N THR A 47 -5.56 -8.94 11.19
CA THR A 47 -5.24 -7.51 11.23
C THR A 47 -6.31 -6.71 11.99
N PRO A 48 -6.02 -5.46 12.38
CA PRO A 48 -7.02 -4.56 12.97
C PRO A 48 -8.28 -4.43 12.11
N GLU A 49 -8.12 -4.29 10.79
CA GLU A 49 -9.24 -4.20 9.83
C GLU A 49 -10.06 -5.49 9.80
N GLY A 50 -9.40 -6.63 9.88
CA GLY A 50 -10.06 -7.94 9.94
C GLY A 50 -10.90 -8.13 11.20
N TRP A 51 -10.43 -7.61 12.34
CA TRP A 51 -11.19 -7.60 13.58
C TRP A 51 -12.34 -6.61 13.53
N ASP A 52 -12.11 -5.39 13.05
CA ASP A 52 -13.16 -4.37 12.89
C ASP A 52 -14.30 -4.86 12.00
N MET A 53 -13.95 -5.47 10.86
CA MET A 53 -14.94 -6.09 9.97
C MET A 53 -15.69 -7.26 10.62
N THR A 54 -15.02 -8.02 11.49
CA THR A 54 -15.66 -9.10 12.22
C THR A 54 -16.69 -8.57 13.21
N ILE A 55 -16.37 -7.52 13.97
CA ILE A 55 -17.28 -6.85 14.90
C ILE A 55 -18.47 -6.22 14.14
N ALA A 56 -18.20 -5.52 13.03
CA ALA A 56 -19.26 -4.99 12.17
C ALA A 56 -20.23 -6.07 11.68
N ARG A 57 -19.69 -7.24 11.30
CA ARG A 57 -20.49 -8.39 10.88
C ARG A 57 -21.33 -8.95 12.02
N MET A 58 -20.83 -9.01 13.25
CA MET A 58 -21.61 -9.39 14.41
C MET A 58 -22.78 -8.40 14.63
N GLY A 59 -22.56 -7.11 14.40
CA GLY A 59 -23.62 -6.10 14.42
C GLY A 59 -24.69 -6.34 13.37
N ILE A 60 -24.30 -6.51 12.12
CA ILE A 60 -25.21 -6.65 10.98
C ILE A 60 -25.99 -7.99 11.06
N MET A 61 -25.32 -9.09 11.37
CA MET A 61 -25.88 -10.44 11.28
C MET A 61 -26.59 -10.88 12.57
N HIS A 62 -26.14 -10.40 13.72
CA HIS A 62 -26.60 -10.87 15.03
C HIS A 62 -27.10 -9.75 15.93
N GLY A 63 -27.14 -8.50 15.44
CA GLY A 63 -27.68 -7.34 16.17
C GLY A 63 -26.84 -6.87 17.35
N VAL A 64 -25.57 -7.27 17.43
CA VAL A 64 -24.66 -6.82 18.49
C VAL A 64 -24.39 -5.32 18.31
N GLN A 65 -24.70 -4.52 19.34
CA GLN A 65 -24.47 -3.08 19.31
C GLN A 65 -23.23 -2.74 20.15
N VAL A 66 -22.14 -2.37 19.49
CA VAL A 66 -20.91 -1.91 20.15
C VAL A 66 -20.74 -0.42 19.85
N PRO A 67 -20.76 0.48 20.85
CA PRO A 67 -20.50 1.90 20.67
C PRO A 67 -19.15 2.16 20.00
N GLY A 68 -19.01 3.29 19.30
CA GLY A 68 -17.80 3.57 18.52
C GLY A 68 -16.51 3.62 19.35
N GLU A 69 -16.57 4.10 20.59
CA GLU A 69 -15.42 4.12 21.49
C GLU A 69 -15.03 2.70 21.93
N ASP A 70 -15.98 1.96 22.52
CA ASP A 70 -15.78 0.56 22.91
C ASP A 70 -15.33 -0.32 21.70
N ARG A 71 -15.79 0.01 20.50
CA ARG A 71 -15.39 -0.71 19.28
C ARG A 71 -13.92 -0.47 18.94
N ARG A 72 -13.42 0.75 19.05
CA ARG A 72 -11.99 1.04 18.80
C ARG A 72 -11.10 0.30 19.80
N GLU A 73 -11.45 0.35 21.08
CA GLU A 73 -10.73 -0.37 22.14
C GLU A 73 -10.79 -1.88 21.97
N LEU A 74 -11.95 -2.40 21.60
CA LEU A 74 -12.12 -3.84 21.33
C LEU A 74 -11.28 -4.29 20.14
N VAL A 75 -11.23 -3.49 19.06
CA VAL A 75 -10.36 -3.77 17.89
C VAL A 75 -8.89 -3.75 18.31
N LYS A 76 -8.46 -2.74 19.09
CA LYS A 76 -7.10 -2.64 19.60
C LYS A 76 -6.73 -3.87 20.41
N TYR A 77 -7.53 -4.22 21.40
CA TYR A 77 -7.31 -5.40 22.25
C TYR A 77 -7.21 -6.72 21.43
N LEU A 78 -8.14 -6.91 20.48
CA LEU A 78 -8.15 -8.12 19.66
C LEU A 78 -6.98 -8.16 18.68
N ALA A 79 -6.58 -7.03 18.11
CA ALA A 79 -5.40 -6.95 17.24
C ALA A 79 -4.11 -7.23 18.02
N ASP A 80 -3.94 -6.67 19.20
CA ASP A 80 -2.73 -6.86 20.02
C ASP A 80 -2.61 -8.28 20.56
N SER A 81 -3.70 -8.85 21.05
CA SER A 81 -3.69 -10.20 21.63
C SER A 81 -3.84 -11.31 20.59
N ARG A 82 -4.36 -11.01 19.43
CA ARG A 82 -4.72 -11.98 18.36
C ARG A 82 -4.50 -11.39 16.96
N GLY A 83 -3.39 -10.68 16.79
CA GLY A 83 -2.95 -10.09 15.54
C GLY A 83 -2.14 -11.06 14.67
N LEU A 84 -1.37 -10.49 13.79
CA LEU A 84 -0.43 -11.20 12.92
C LEU A 84 1.00 -10.77 13.24
N ALA A 85 1.96 -11.67 13.10
CA ALA A 85 3.37 -11.31 13.14
C ALA A 85 3.74 -10.52 11.86
N PRO A 86 4.82 -9.70 11.90
CA PRO A 86 5.26 -8.93 10.72
C PRO A 86 5.43 -9.79 9.47
N GLN A 87 6.05 -10.96 9.59
CA GLN A 87 6.27 -11.88 8.48
C GLN A 87 4.96 -12.45 7.92
N GLU A 88 3.94 -12.61 8.77
CA GLU A 88 2.65 -13.15 8.36
C GLU A 88 1.80 -12.14 7.57
N SER A 89 1.95 -10.84 7.86
CA SER A 89 1.20 -9.78 7.20
C SER A 89 1.92 -9.17 6.01
N ALA A 90 3.26 -9.21 5.97
CA ALA A 90 4.09 -8.52 4.98
C ALA A 90 3.65 -8.70 3.51
N PRO A 91 3.35 -9.91 3.01
CA PRO A 91 3.01 -10.11 1.60
C PRO A 91 1.74 -9.39 1.16
N GLN A 92 0.79 -9.19 2.08
CA GLN A 92 -0.54 -8.69 1.78
C GLN A 92 -0.89 -7.39 2.51
N ARG A 93 -0.01 -6.87 3.36
CA ARG A 93 -0.27 -5.71 4.23
C ARG A 93 -0.73 -4.47 3.47
N ALA A 94 -0.14 -4.22 2.31
CA ALA A 94 -0.52 -3.08 1.48
C ALA A 94 -1.95 -3.17 0.93
N LEU A 95 -2.55 -4.36 0.88
CA LEU A 95 -3.93 -4.57 0.42
C LEU A 95 -4.96 -4.21 1.49
N ILE A 96 -4.60 -4.33 2.77
CA ILE A 96 -5.47 -4.08 3.93
C ILE A 96 -6.92 -4.52 3.71
N GLU A 97 -7.07 -5.74 3.18
CA GLU A 97 -8.36 -6.33 2.82
C GLU A 97 -9.16 -5.58 1.72
N ARG A 98 -8.55 -4.62 1.03
CA ARG A 98 -9.13 -3.86 -0.07
C ARG A 98 -8.64 -4.39 -1.42
N ARG A 99 -9.47 -4.24 -2.44
CA ARG A 99 -9.07 -4.59 -3.81
C ARG A 99 -8.45 -3.38 -4.48
N LEU A 100 -7.15 -3.43 -4.68
CA LEU A 100 -6.45 -2.48 -5.53
C LEU A 100 -6.71 -2.78 -7.03
N ASN A 101 -6.41 -1.82 -7.91
CA ASN A 101 -6.51 -1.97 -9.35
C ASN A 101 -5.31 -2.73 -9.95
N ARG A 102 -5.01 -3.91 -9.42
CA ARG A 102 -3.92 -4.78 -9.86
C ARG A 102 -4.37 -6.24 -9.94
N VAL A 103 -3.69 -7.03 -10.73
CA VAL A 103 -3.83 -8.49 -10.75
C VAL A 103 -3.13 -9.07 -9.52
N GLU A 104 -3.84 -9.87 -8.76
CA GLU A 104 -3.28 -10.65 -7.65
C GLU A 104 -2.84 -12.02 -8.17
N SER A 105 -1.68 -12.47 -7.74
CA SER A 105 -1.16 -13.80 -8.03
C SER A 105 -0.91 -14.56 -6.72
N PHE A 106 -1.27 -15.84 -6.69
CA PHE A 106 -1.14 -16.70 -5.53
C PHE A 106 -0.57 -18.06 -5.94
N ASP A 107 0.18 -18.68 -5.04
CA ASP A 107 0.81 -19.99 -5.28
C ASP A 107 -0.18 -21.15 -5.35
N HIS A 108 -1.47 -20.90 -5.08
CA HIS A 108 -2.54 -21.90 -5.15
C HIS A 108 -3.56 -21.53 -6.24
N PRO A 109 -3.51 -22.17 -7.42
CA PRO A 109 -4.39 -21.80 -8.53
C PRO A 109 -5.87 -21.91 -8.25
N THR A 110 -6.31 -22.94 -7.51
CA THR A 110 -7.73 -23.11 -7.13
C THR A 110 -8.18 -21.97 -6.22
N PHE A 111 -7.34 -21.57 -5.25
CA PHE A 111 -7.61 -20.41 -4.38
C PHE A 111 -7.76 -19.14 -5.20
N GLN A 112 -6.84 -18.87 -6.13
CA GLN A 112 -6.90 -17.70 -7.01
C GLN A 112 -8.19 -17.67 -7.83
N GLN A 113 -8.57 -18.78 -8.44
CA GLN A 113 -9.75 -18.87 -9.29
C GLN A 113 -11.08 -18.78 -8.51
N MET A 114 -11.11 -19.21 -7.27
CA MET A 114 -12.33 -19.33 -6.48
C MET A 114 -12.45 -18.23 -5.41
N CYS A 115 -11.42 -18.04 -4.57
CA CYS A 115 -11.49 -17.16 -3.41
C CYS A 115 -11.10 -15.71 -3.72
N ALA A 116 -10.10 -15.48 -4.57
CA ALA A 116 -9.67 -14.14 -4.97
C ALA A 116 -10.52 -13.53 -6.12
N ARG A 117 -11.51 -14.24 -6.61
CA ARG A 117 -12.36 -13.81 -7.73
C ARG A 117 -13.34 -12.70 -7.38
N CYS A 118 -13.92 -12.73 -6.19
CA CYS A 118 -14.99 -11.81 -5.77
C CYS A 118 -14.48 -10.62 -4.96
N HIS A 119 -13.42 -10.81 -4.21
CA HIS A 119 -12.75 -9.80 -3.41
C HIS A 119 -11.24 -10.05 -3.44
N THR A 120 -10.44 -9.16 -2.85
CA THR A 120 -8.99 -9.38 -2.72
C THR A 120 -8.69 -10.67 -1.96
N GLY A 121 -7.69 -11.44 -2.42
CA GLY A 121 -7.15 -12.57 -1.67
C GLY A 121 -6.53 -12.15 -0.33
N GLY A 122 -6.05 -10.93 -0.23
CA GLY A 122 -5.57 -10.35 1.03
C GLY A 122 -6.58 -10.45 2.16
N ARG A 123 -7.88 -10.31 1.88
CA ARG A 123 -8.96 -10.52 2.87
C ARG A 123 -8.94 -11.91 3.51
N VAL A 124 -8.47 -12.91 2.81
CA VAL A 124 -8.29 -14.27 3.33
C VAL A 124 -6.91 -14.42 3.96
N LEU A 125 -5.86 -14.01 3.26
CA LEU A 125 -4.47 -14.26 3.64
C LEU A 125 -3.98 -13.39 4.80
N LEU A 126 -4.66 -12.29 5.12
CA LEU A 126 -4.46 -11.48 6.33
C LEU A 126 -5.25 -12.01 7.53
N GLN A 127 -5.46 -13.33 7.58
CA GLN A 127 -6.06 -14.04 8.70
C GLN A 127 -5.28 -15.32 8.97
N ARG A 128 -5.40 -15.79 10.21
CA ARG A 128 -4.94 -17.12 10.64
C ARG A 128 -6.10 -17.80 11.36
N ARG A 129 -6.31 -19.09 11.07
CA ARG A 129 -7.42 -19.84 11.67
C ARG A 129 -7.02 -21.28 11.92
N THR A 130 -7.77 -21.95 12.80
CA THR A 130 -7.74 -23.42 12.80
C THR A 130 -8.36 -23.93 11.51
N GLU A 131 -7.98 -25.12 11.04
CA GLU A 131 -8.57 -25.75 9.87
C GLU A 131 -10.11 -25.86 9.99
N GLU A 132 -10.58 -26.26 11.17
CA GLU A 132 -12.03 -26.31 11.46
C GLU A 132 -12.71 -24.94 11.30
N ASP A 133 -12.06 -23.85 11.72
CA ASP A 133 -12.64 -22.52 11.57
C ASP A 133 -12.55 -21.99 10.11
N TRP A 134 -11.55 -22.42 9.33
CA TRP A 134 -11.54 -22.22 7.88
C TRP A 134 -12.72 -22.90 7.19
N ALA A 135 -13.02 -24.16 7.53
CA ALA A 135 -14.20 -24.88 7.02
C ALA A 135 -15.51 -24.17 7.39
N LYS A 136 -15.63 -23.66 8.62
CA LYS A 136 -16.78 -22.85 9.05
C LYS A 136 -16.91 -21.57 8.24
N LEU A 137 -15.81 -20.91 7.86
CA LEU A 137 -15.83 -19.73 7.01
C LEU A 137 -16.33 -20.05 5.59
N VAL A 138 -15.92 -21.18 5.01
CA VAL A 138 -16.42 -21.65 3.71
C VAL A 138 -17.94 -21.91 3.78
N ASN A 139 -18.42 -22.63 4.79
CA ASN A 139 -19.84 -22.85 4.98
C ASN A 139 -20.63 -21.54 5.21
N PHE A 140 -20.02 -20.56 5.89
CA PHE A 140 -20.60 -19.21 6.04
C PHE A 140 -20.80 -18.54 4.68
N HIS A 141 -19.86 -18.68 3.74
CA HIS A 141 -19.99 -18.12 2.39
C HIS A 141 -21.21 -18.69 1.66
N VAL A 142 -21.42 -20.00 1.71
CA VAL A 142 -22.61 -20.64 1.10
C VAL A 142 -23.89 -20.15 1.76
N GLY A 143 -23.90 -20.02 3.08
CA GLY A 143 -25.07 -19.51 3.82
C GLY A 143 -25.43 -18.06 3.52
N GLN A 144 -24.42 -17.21 3.27
CA GLN A 144 -24.63 -15.78 2.99
C GLN A 144 -24.79 -15.46 1.50
N TYR A 145 -24.14 -16.22 0.65
CA TYR A 145 -24.06 -16.00 -0.79
C TYR A 145 -24.49 -17.27 -1.52
N GLN A 146 -25.73 -17.65 -1.34
CA GLN A 146 -26.32 -18.88 -1.92
C GLN A 146 -26.14 -19.00 -3.43
N THR A 147 -25.98 -17.86 -4.12
CA THR A 147 -25.69 -17.81 -5.55
C THR A 147 -24.31 -18.35 -5.93
N LEU A 148 -23.38 -18.57 -4.99
CA LEU A 148 -22.10 -19.23 -5.28
C LEU A 148 -22.28 -20.58 -5.97
N GLU A 149 -23.26 -21.36 -5.55
CA GLU A 149 -23.59 -22.67 -6.12
C GLU A 149 -24.42 -22.58 -7.42
N PHE A 150 -25.10 -21.44 -7.67
CA PHE A 150 -26.08 -21.29 -8.74
C PHE A 150 -25.66 -20.32 -9.85
N GLN A 151 -24.61 -19.53 -9.68
CA GLN A 151 -24.10 -18.64 -10.72
C GLN A 151 -23.40 -19.44 -11.83
N SER A 152 -23.48 -18.96 -13.07
CA SER A 152 -22.87 -19.64 -14.23
C SER A 152 -21.36 -19.86 -14.09
N ASN A 153 -20.69 -18.99 -13.38
CA ASN A 153 -19.27 -19.09 -13.09
C ASN A 153 -18.90 -20.00 -11.91
N ALA A 154 -19.89 -20.50 -11.16
CA ALA A 154 -19.73 -21.51 -10.12
C ALA A 154 -20.26 -22.88 -10.56
N ARG A 155 -21.09 -22.94 -11.61
CA ARG A 155 -21.65 -24.19 -12.15
C ARG A 155 -20.67 -25.04 -12.95
N ASP A 156 -19.52 -24.49 -13.32
CA ASP A 156 -18.45 -25.19 -14.04
C ASP A 156 -17.62 -26.07 -13.11
N ARG A 157 -17.91 -26.03 -11.80
CA ARG A 157 -17.14 -26.78 -10.79
C ARG A 157 -17.99 -27.05 -9.54
N ASP A 158 -17.59 -28.07 -8.78
CA ASP A 158 -18.08 -28.28 -7.41
C ASP A 158 -17.37 -27.31 -6.47
N TRP A 159 -17.96 -26.12 -6.30
CA TRP A 159 -17.34 -25.06 -5.50
C TRP A 159 -17.15 -25.47 -4.04
N LEU A 160 -18.17 -26.06 -3.41
CA LEU A 160 -18.12 -26.41 -1.99
C LEU A 160 -17.14 -27.57 -1.74
N GLY A 161 -17.20 -28.62 -2.56
CA GLY A 161 -16.28 -29.75 -2.46
C GLY A 161 -14.82 -29.30 -2.63
N LEU A 162 -14.49 -28.57 -3.70
CA LEU A 162 -13.14 -28.05 -3.91
C LEU A 162 -12.68 -27.11 -2.79
N ALA A 163 -13.58 -26.27 -2.27
CA ALA A 163 -13.23 -25.37 -1.18
C ALA A 163 -12.92 -26.13 0.13
N LEU A 164 -13.68 -27.15 0.45
CA LEU A 164 -13.50 -27.96 1.67
C LEU A 164 -12.36 -28.98 1.56
N ASP A 165 -12.19 -29.63 0.38
CA ASP A 165 -11.26 -30.75 0.21
C ASP A 165 -9.87 -30.33 -0.27
N ASP A 166 -9.72 -29.16 -0.90
CA ASP A 166 -8.45 -28.64 -1.45
C ASP A 166 -8.01 -27.33 -0.75
N ILE A 167 -8.87 -26.31 -0.72
CA ILE A 167 -8.47 -25.00 -0.21
C ILE A 167 -8.37 -24.96 1.31
N VAL A 168 -9.33 -25.56 2.02
CA VAL A 168 -9.35 -25.53 3.50
C VAL A 168 -8.13 -26.24 4.10
N PRO A 169 -7.70 -27.44 3.67
CA PRO A 169 -6.45 -28.05 4.13
C PRO A 169 -5.24 -27.17 3.84
N TRP A 170 -5.11 -26.63 2.62
CA TRP A 170 -4.03 -25.72 2.26
C TRP A 170 -3.98 -24.47 3.16
N LEU A 171 -5.14 -23.87 3.47
CA LEU A 171 -5.21 -22.74 4.40
C LEU A 171 -4.87 -23.17 5.83
N GLY A 172 -5.27 -24.35 6.26
CA GLY A 172 -4.94 -24.92 7.56
C GLY A 172 -3.43 -25.10 7.75
N ASP A 173 -2.76 -25.59 6.73
CA ASP A 173 -1.32 -25.84 6.75
C ASP A 173 -0.48 -24.55 6.65
N ASN A 174 -0.88 -23.59 5.81
CA ASN A 174 -0.08 -22.40 5.50
C ASN A 174 -0.51 -21.15 6.28
N PHE A 175 -1.74 -21.10 6.78
CA PHE A 175 -2.34 -19.96 7.47
C PHE A 175 -3.00 -20.38 8.78
N SER A 176 -2.29 -21.23 9.54
CA SER A 176 -2.72 -21.73 10.84
C SER A 176 -2.79 -20.63 11.89
N VAL A 177 -3.72 -20.77 12.85
CA VAL A 177 -3.79 -19.87 14.02
C VAL A 177 -2.55 -19.93 14.90
N GLN A 178 -1.87 -21.07 14.94
CA GLN A 178 -0.59 -21.25 15.62
C GLN A 178 0.56 -21.13 14.62
N SER A 179 1.56 -20.34 14.94
CA SER A 179 2.78 -20.22 14.14
C SER A 179 3.96 -19.79 14.97
N ASP A 180 5.15 -20.30 14.66
CA ASP A 180 6.40 -19.92 15.30
C ASP A 180 6.68 -18.42 15.16
N ALA A 181 6.25 -17.82 14.05
CA ALA A 181 6.39 -16.38 13.80
C ALA A 181 5.60 -15.56 14.81
N TRP A 182 4.36 -15.95 15.11
CA TRP A 182 3.53 -15.27 16.11
C TRP A 182 4.09 -15.48 17.53
N ASP A 183 4.43 -16.70 17.89
CA ASP A 183 4.98 -17.01 19.22
C ASP A 183 6.29 -16.26 19.48
N SER A 184 7.13 -16.11 18.47
CA SER A 184 8.35 -15.31 18.54
C SER A 184 8.05 -13.81 18.66
N TRP A 185 7.08 -13.30 17.90
CA TRP A 185 6.69 -11.90 17.95
C TRP A 185 6.10 -11.48 19.29
N GLN A 186 5.29 -12.33 19.90
CA GLN A 186 4.72 -12.08 21.24
C GLN A 186 5.80 -11.95 22.33
N GLN A 187 7.02 -12.43 22.09
CA GLN A 187 8.16 -12.33 22.99
C GLN A 187 9.11 -11.17 22.61
N ALA A 188 8.87 -10.51 21.49
CA ALA A 188 9.70 -9.39 21.04
C ALA A 188 9.48 -8.14 21.91
N THR A 189 10.50 -7.30 21.98
CA THR A 189 10.35 -5.98 22.62
C THR A 189 9.43 -5.10 21.76
N PRO A 190 8.42 -4.45 22.34
CA PRO A 190 7.59 -3.50 21.61
C PRO A 190 8.43 -2.39 20.94
N VAL A 191 8.05 -2.02 19.72
CA VAL A 191 8.70 -0.94 19.00
C VAL A 191 8.22 0.40 19.56
N ASP A 192 9.14 1.35 19.74
CA ASP A 192 8.82 2.75 20.03
C ASP A 192 8.85 3.55 18.71
N PRO A 193 7.70 4.00 18.19
CA PRO A 193 7.64 4.74 16.95
C PRO A 193 7.92 6.24 17.12
N THR A 194 8.20 6.72 18.34
CA THR A 194 8.44 8.15 18.58
C THR A 194 9.80 8.60 18.05
N GLY A 195 9.88 9.85 17.64
CA GLY A 195 11.12 10.45 17.18
C GLY A 195 10.97 11.23 15.88
N ARG A 196 12.13 11.53 15.28
CA ARG A 196 12.22 12.24 14.00
C ARG A 196 12.67 11.29 12.91
N PHE A 197 12.05 11.46 11.75
CA PHE A 197 12.29 10.64 10.57
C PHE A 197 12.39 11.53 9.33
N GLN A 198 13.13 11.08 8.33
CA GLN A 198 13.06 11.58 6.97
C GLN A 198 12.19 10.64 6.15
N MET A 199 11.04 11.12 5.65
CA MET A 199 10.13 10.40 4.79
C MET A 199 10.36 10.77 3.33
N TRP A 200 10.22 9.80 2.42
CA TRP A 200 10.20 10.04 0.98
C TRP A 200 9.25 9.10 0.26
N GLY A 201 8.85 9.54 -0.93
CA GLY A 201 7.97 8.78 -1.82
C GLY A 201 7.75 9.49 -3.14
N SER A 202 6.88 8.94 -3.99
CA SER A 202 6.38 9.57 -5.20
C SER A 202 4.85 9.53 -5.19
N TRP A 203 4.24 10.72 -5.14
CA TRP A 203 2.80 10.87 -5.06
C TRP A 203 2.21 10.92 -6.48
N PRO A 204 1.26 10.03 -6.85
CA PRO A 204 0.68 10.03 -8.18
C PRO A 204 0.14 11.39 -8.58
N GLY A 205 0.57 11.90 -9.73
CA GLY A 205 0.19 13.21 -10.26
C GLY A 205 0.83 14.42 -9.59
N GLN A 206 1.52 14.24 -8.45
CA GLN A 206 2.20 15.33 -7.74
C GLN A 206 3.73 15.24 -7.88
N GLY A 207 4.29 14.04 -8.00
CA GLY A 207 5.73 13.82 -8.16
C GLY A 207 6.42 13.31 -6.89
N ALA A 208 7.75 13.21 -6.98
CA ALA A 208 8.58 12.78 -5.87
C ALA A 208 8.69 13.88 -4.80
N PHE A 209 8.71 13.46 -3.54
CA PHE A 209 8.82 14.36 -2.38
C PHE A 209 9.74 13.80 -1.31
N VAL A 210 10.21 14.70 -0.46
CA VAL A 210 10.93 14.42 0.78
C VAL A 210 10.35 15.27 1.90
N ALA A 211 10.22 14.70 3.11
CA ALA A 211 9.63 15.41 4.24
C ALA A 211 10.22 14.95 5.58
N ALA A 212 10.48 15.89 6.48
CA ALA A 212 10.70 15.60 7.88
C ALA A 212 9.39 15.20 8.53
N VAL A 213 9.43 14.16 9.34
CA VAL A 213 8.28 13.65 10.10
C VAL A 213 8.68 13.61 11.56
N GLU A 214 7.87 14.20 12.42
CA GLU A 214 8.01 14.10 13.87
C GLU A 214 6.83 13.32 14.42
N ILE A 215 7.13 12.29 15.21
CA ILE A 215 6.13 11.41 15.83
C ILE A 215 6.26 11.55 17.35
N GLU A 216 5.17 11.94 18.00
CA GLU A 216 5.08 12.11 19.44
C GLU A 216 3.96 11.23 20.01
N ALA A 217 4.14 10.75 21.25
CA ALA A 217 3.08 10.08 21.98
C ALA A 217 1.90 11.05 22.20
N ALA A 218 0.68 10.53 22.06
CA ALA A 218 -0.56 11.25 22.30
C ALA A 218 -1.30 10.66 23.51
N GLU A 219 -2.43 11.26 23.87
CA GLU A 219 -3.30 10.73 24.92
C GLU A 219 -3.97 9.43 24.42
N GLY A 220 -3.84 8.35 25.17
CA GLY A 220 -4.33 7.02 24.85
C GLY A 220 -3.18 6.01 24.64
N ASP A 221 -3.52 4.74 24.68
CA ASP A 221 -2.51 3.67 24.54
C ASP A 221 -2.14 3.46 23.09
N ASP A 222 -0.83 3.43 22.84
CA ASP A 222 -0.27 3.33 21.50
C ASP A 222 -0.86 4.35 20.52
N ALA A 223 -1.26 5.51 21.05
CA ALA A 223 -1.75 6.64 20.28
C ALA A 223 -0.63 7.66 20.06
N TYR A 224 -0.55 8.17 18.83
CA TYR A 224 0.52 9.06 18.41
C TYR A 224 -0.01 10.21 17.58
N ARG A 225 0.69 11.35 17.70
CA ARG A 225 0.53 12.48 16.79
C ARG A 225 1.72 12.54 15.87
N MET A 226 1.50 12.86 14.61
CA MET A 226 2.57 13.11 13.66
C MET A 226 2.40 14.47 12.99
N SER A 227 3.52 15.13 12.73
CA SER A 227 3.62 16.31 11.87
C SER A 227 4.53 16.00 10.69
N VAL A 228 4.24 16.60 9.54
CA VAL A 228 4.98 16.43 8.29
C VAL A 228 5.30 17.81 7.73
N ASP A 229 6.57 18.05 7.42
CA ASP A 229 7.06 19.28 6.79
C ASP A 229 8.11 18.94 5.75
N GLY A 230 7.87 19.30 4.49
CA GLY A 230 8.75 18.90 3.41
C GLY A 230 8.50 19.62 2.09
N HIS A 231 8.99 19.01 1.00
CA HIS A 231 8.90 19.57 -0.32
C HIS A 231 8.81 18.48 -1.39
N PHE A 232 8.08 18.80 -2.47
CA PHE A 232 8.26 18.09 -3.74
C PHE A 232 9.59 18.52 -4.39
N LEU A 233 10.15 17.68 -5.24
CA LEU A 233 11.40 18.00 -5.92
C LEU A 233 11.29 19.18 -6.89
N ASP A 234 10.10 19.61 -7.26
CA ASP A 234 9.83 20.82 -8.04
C ASP A 234 9.77 22.11 -7.20
N GLY A 235 10.01 22.01 -5.89
CA GLY A 235 10.06 23.12 -4.95
C GLY A 235 8.75 23.51 -4.29
N ARG A 236 7.63 22.83 -4.61
CA ARG A 236 6.36 23.03 -3.90
C ARG A 236 6.49 22.50 -2.47
N GLU A 237 5.91 23.23 -1.52
CA GLU A 237 5.86 22.81 -0.12
C GLU A 237 4.91 21.61 0.06
N LEU A 238 5.18 20.81 1.09
CA LEU A 238 4.35 19.69 1.52
C LEU A 238 4.20 19.74 3.03
N GLN A 239 3.01 20.03 3.53
CA GLN A 239 2.76 20.14 4.96
C GLN A 239 1.56 19.29 5.39
N GLY A 240 1.64 18.78 6.62
CA GLY A 240 0.54 18.01 7.15
C GLY A 240 0.69 17.59 8.59
N GLN A 241 -0.37 16.94 9.07
CA GLN A 241 -0.44 16.38 10.41
C GLN A 241 -1.40 15.20 10.42
N GLY A 242 -1.27 14.38 11.45
CA GLY A 242 -2.14 13.22 11.59
C GLY A 242 -2.15 12.64 12.99
N MET A 243 -3.09 11.72 13.18
CA MET A 243 -3.18 10.87 14.36
C MET A 243 -3.03 9.43 13.96
N ALA A 244 -2.35 8.66 14.79
CA ALA A 244 -2.08 7.27 14.54
C ALA A 244 -2.29 6.39 15.76
N THR A 245 -2.48 5.10 15.50
CA THR A 245 -2.46 4.03 16.48
C THR A 245 -1.50 2.95 16.03
N LEU A 246 -0.68 2.45 16.95
CA LEU A 246 0.16 1.29 16.74
C LEU A 246 -0.58 0.05 17.24
N PHE A 247 -0.86 -0.88 16.33
CA PHE A 247 -1.48 -2.17 16.65
C PHE A 247 -0.42 -3.27 16.65
N THR A 248 -0.64 -4.31 17.44
CA THR A 248 0.20 -5.52 17.45
C THR A 248 1.69 -5.23 17.71
N GLY A 249 2.00 -4.00 18.22
CA GLY A 249 3.36 -3.55 18.52
C GLY A 249 4.20 -3.13 17.29
N TYR A 250 3.63 -3.12 16.06
CA TYR A 250 4.35 -2.71 14.84
C TYR A 250 3.45 -2.19 13.71
N GLU A 251 2.17 -2.55 13.71
CA GLU A 251 1.23 -2.17 12.66
C GLU A 251 0.74 -0.75 12.86
N TRP A 252 1.34 0.20 12.19
CA TRP A 252 0.94 1.61 12.21
C TRP A 252 -0.24 1.88 11.32
N ARG A 253 -1.25 2.56 11.87
CA ARG A 253 -2.40 3.07 11.14
C ARG A 253 -2.61 4.53 11.47
N ALA A 254 -2.49 5.42 10.48
CA ALA A 254 -2.71 6.84 10.67
C ALA A 254 -3.77 7.40 9.71
N GLN A 255 -4.44 8.44 10.19
CA GLN A 255 -5.23 9.35 9.37
C GLN A 255 -4.45 10.65 9.26
N LEU A 256 -4.14 11.04 8.02
CA LEU A 256 -3.31 12.19 7.70
C LEU A 256 -4.13 13.25 6.97
N SER A 257 -3.83 14.52 7.24
CA SER A 257 -4.15 15.62 6.33
C SER A 257 -2.83 16.14 5.76
N LEU A 258 -2.55 15.86 4.48
CA LEU A 258 -1.39 16.39 3.74
C LEU A 258 -1.90 17.33 2.65
N ASP A 259 -1.44 18.57 2.65
CA ASP A 259 -1.88 19.62 1.73
C ASP A 259 -3.42 19.72 1.61
N GLY A 260 -4.11 19.51 2.72
CA GLY A 260 -5.56 19.53 2.80
C GLY A 260 -6.27 18.29 2.25
N GLN A 261 -5.54 17.30 1.76
CA GLN A 261 -6.11 16.00 1.36
C GLN A 261 -6.18 15.04 2.56
N SER A 262 -7.28 14.30 2.65
CA SER A 262 -7.48 13.29 3.69
C SER A 262 -6.92 11.95 3.21
N LEU A 263 -5.87 11.48 3.87
CA LEU A 263 -5.14 10.27 3.50
C LEU A 263 -5.14 9.26 4.66
N LEU A 264 -5.04 8.00 4.30
CA LEU A 264 -4.78 6.90 5.23
C LEU A 264 -3.35 6.42 5.06
N GLN A 265 -2.71 6.06 6.17
CA GLN A 265 -1.35 5.52 6.15
C GLN A 265 -1.29 4.19 6.87
N VAL A 266 -0.62 3.23 6.25
CA VAL A 266 -0.34 1.88 6.76
C VAL A 266 1.16 1.65 6.65
N LEU A 267 1.84 1.59 7.80
CA LEU A 267 3.28 1.32 7.84
C LEU A 267 3.60 0.09 8.70
N ASP A 268 4.78 -0.45 8.46
CA ASP A 268 5.43 -1.50 9.23
C ASP A 268 6.59 -0.90 10.03
N PHE A 269 6.44 -0.83 11.33
CA PHE A 269 7.47 -0.37 12.25
C PHE A 269 8.36 -1.50 12.79
N SER A 270 8.20 -2.72 12.32
CA SER A 270 9.10 -3.83 12.70
C SER A 270 10.45 -3.80 11.98
N GLN A 271 10.62 -2.90 11.02
CA GLN A 271 11.83 -2.72 10.22
C GLN A 271 12.65 -1.52 10.71
N ASP A 272 13.96 -1.54 10.52
CA ASP A 272 14.86 -0.42 10.85
C ASP A 272 14.47 0.87 10.11
N MET A 273 13.98 0.75 8.89
CA MET A 273 13.34 1.82 8.12
C MET A 273 11.87 1.47 7.92
N PRO A 274 10.97 2.02 8.76
CA PRO A 274 9.54 1.81 8.60
C PRO A 274 9.07 2.18 7.20
N SER A 275 8.28 1.32 6.60
CA SER A 275 7.81 1.53 5.24
C SER A 275 6.38 1.03 5.04
N GLY A 276 5.73 1.51 4.00
CA GLY A 276 4.38 1.10 3.67
C GLY A 276 3.69 2.05 2.71
N ARG A 277 2.40 2.21 2.85
CA ARG A 277 1.58 2.92 1.89
C ARG A 277 0.79 4.06 2.52
N VAL A 278 0.76 5.20 1.81
CA VAL A 278 -0.15 6.32 2.05
C VAL A 278 -1.10 6.40 0.85
N PHE A 279 -2.40 6.56 1.07
CA PHE A 279 -3.39 6.55 -0.01
C PHE A 279 -4.63 7.38 0.35
N ASP A 280 -5.35 7.83 -0.68
CA ASP A 280 -6.59 8.57 -0.53
C ASP A 280 -7.67 7.69 0.12
N ALA A 281 -8.44 8.26 1.06
CA ALA A 281 -9.45 7.54 1.81
C ALA A 281 -10.65 7.10 0.95
N ASP A 282 -10.93 7.84 -0.12
CA ASP A 282 -12.05 7.60 -1.03
C ASP A 282 -11.63 6.90 -2.34
N ASP A 283 -10.35 7.04 -2.74
CA ASP A 283 -9.77 6.36 -3.91
C ASP A 283 -8.43 5.69 -3.53
N GLU A 284 -8.48 4.47 -3.05
CA GLU A 284 -7.29 3.73 -2.62
C GLU A 284 -6.30 3.41 -3.74
N ALA A 285 -6.66 3.58 -5.01
CA ALA A 285 -5.71 3.50 -6.13
C ALA A 285 -4.75 4.71 -6.13
N MET A 286 -5.24 5.87 -5.68
CA MET A 286 -4.44 7.08 -5.48
C MET A 286 -3.57 6.96 -4.23
N GLY A 287 -2.52 6.15 -4.34
CA GLY A 287 -1.63 5.89 -3.22
C GLY A 287 -0.17 5.81 -3.64
N MET A 288 0.70 6.00 -2.67
CA MET A 288 2.15 6.01 -2.81
C MET A 288 2.81 5.09 -1.79
N GLN A 289 3.95 4.51 -2.18
CA GLN A 289 4.85 3.88 -1.22
C GLN A 289 5.69 4.96 -0.55
N VAL A 290 5.87 4.81 0.75
CA VAL A 290 6.74 5.70 1.54
C VAL A 290 7.69 4.87 2.39
N THR A 291 8.85 5.45 2.66
CA THR A 291 9.84 4.90 3.60
C THR A 291 10.24 6.02 4.56
N LEU A 292 10.46 5.66 5.81
CA LEU A 292 10.88 6.55 6.87
C LEU A 292 12.28 6.14 7.33
N LEU A 293 13.25 7.06 7.27
CA LEU A 293 14.58 6.88 7.84
C LEU A 293 14.61 7.55 9.23
N PRO A 294 14.83 6.81 10.32
CA PRO A 294 14.99 7.42 11.63
C PRO A 294 16.24 8.28 11.71
N GLU A 295 16.18 9.36 12.48
CA GLU A 295 17.32 10.19 12.77
C GLU A 295 18.41 9.39 13.49
N ALA A 296 19.64 9.44 13.00
CA ALA A 296 20.78 8.77 13.59
C ALA A 296 22.03 9.66 13.53
N GLN A 297 23.06 9.33 14.34
CA GLN A 297 24.31 10.09 14.40
C GLN A 297 25.38 9.57 13.44
N GLU A 298 25.29 8.32 13.06
CA GLU A 298 26.22 7.71 12.10
C GLU A 298 25.91 8.20 10.68
N THR A 299 26.96 8.43 9.89
CA THR A 299 26.78 8.85 8.49
C THR A 299 26.29 7.68 7.65
N SER A 300 25.17 7.88 6.95
CA SER A 300 24.66 6.95 5.96
C SER A 300 24.11 7.65 4.72
N ILE A 301 24.05 6.94 3.60
CA ILE A 301 23.36 7.37 2.37
C ILE A 301 22.42 6.23 1.98
N GLU A 302 21.11 6.46 2.10
CA GLU A 302 20.11 5.38 1.97
C GLU A 302 19.35 5.43 0.64
N ALA A 303 19.03 6.64 0.17
CA ALA A 303 18.26 6.80 -1.05
C ALA A 303 18.61 8.08 -1.81
N VAL A 304 18.23 8.11 -3.08
CA VAL A 304 18.29 9.30 -3.95
C VAL A 304 17.00 9.42 -4.76
N LEU A 305 16.61 10.66 -5.02
CA LEU A 305 15.49 11.02 -5.89
C LEU A 305 15.83 12.23 -6.77
N PRO A 306 15.64 12.15 -8.11
CA PRO A 306 15.26 10.96 -8.87
C PRO A 306 16.44 9.97 -8.97
N ARG A 307 16.17 8.73 -9.40
CA ARG A 307 17.19 7.68 -9.59
C ARG A 307 17.95 7.81 -10.92
N GLY A 308 17.37 8.47 -11.90
CA GLY A 308 17.97 8.73 -13.21
C GLY A 308 18.17 10.21 -13.47
N LEU A 309 19.38 10.59 -13.88
CA LEU A 309 19.73 11.95 -14.28
C LEU A 309 20.07 11.98 -15.77
N LYS A 310 19.41 12.87 -16.52
CA LYS A 310 19.64 12.95 -17.97
C LYS A 310 20.85 13.79 -18.31
N ALA A 311 21.72 13.27 -19.17
CA ALA A 311 22.90 13.95 -19.65
C ALA A 311 22.56 15.29 -20.32
N GLY A 312 23.31 16.35 -19.99
CA GLY A 312 23.12 17.70 -20.48
C GLY A 312 22.02 18.51 -19.78
N GLU A 313 21.36 17.96 -18.77
CA GLU A 313 20.31 18.66 -18.01
C GLU A 313 20.76 19.05 -16.60
N ARG A 314 20.03 19.98 -16.01
CA ARG A 314 20.10 20.30 -14.57
C ARG A 314 18.89 19.71 -13.88
N THR A 315 19.10 19.17 -12.69
CA THR A 315 18.05 18.47 -11.95
C THR A 315 18.23 18.69 -10.44
N THR A 316 17.12 18.85 -9.75
CA THR A 316 17.12 18.78 -8.30
C THR A 316 17.30 17.33 -7.88
N LEU A 317 18.36 17.05 -7.11
CA LEU A 317 18.68 15.75 -6.54
C LEU A 317 18.51 15.80 -5.02
N ALA A 318 17.60 14.98 -4.49
CA ALA A 318 17.54 14.72 -3.07
C ALA A 318 18.43 13.52 -2.73
N VAL A 319 19.35 13.71 -1.79
CA VAL A 319 20.13 12.65 -1.16
C VAL A 319 19.62 12.46 0.25
N ILE A 320 19.18 11.26 0.57
CA ILE A 320 18.54 10.91 1.84
C ILE A 320 19.48 9.99 2.61
N GLY A 321 19.74 10.33 3.85
CA GLY A 321 20.69 9.62 4.71
C GLY A 321 20.81 10.29 6.08
N THR A 322 21.77 9.90 6.88
CA THR A 322 22.05 10.51 8.19
C THR A 322 23.45 11.11 8.20
N GLY A 323 23.69 12.16 8.99
CA GLY A 323 24.99 12.80 9.11
C GLY A 323 25.54 13.33 7.78
N LEU A 324 24.67 13.72 6.84
CA LEU A 324 25.03 14.20 5.52
C LEU A 324 25.62 15.62 5.58
N ASP A 325 26.71 15.84 4.79
CA ASP A 325 27.36 17.12 4.61
C ASP A 325 27.65 17.35 3.13
N ALA A 326 27.10 18.43 2.56
CA ALA A 326 27.24 18.75 1.14
C ALA A 326 28.69 19.00 0.71
N ASP A 327 29.51 19.56 1.59
CA ASP A 327 30.93 19.84 1.30
C ASP A 327 31.78 18.55 1.27
N ALA A 328 31.29 17.48 1.92
CA ALA A 328 31.98 16.19 2.00
C ALA A 328 31.39 15.13 1.03
N LEU A 329 30.27 15.44 0.37
CA LEU A 329 29.61 14.50 -0.53
C LEU A 329 30.27 14.44 -1.91
N GLU A 330 30.74 13.27 -2.32
CA GLU A 330 31.18 12.96 -3.67
C GLU A 330 30.04 12.41 -4.51
N VAL A 331 29.71 13.09 -5.63
CA VAL A 331 28.53 12.75 -6.47
C VAL A 331 28.86 11.90 -7.71
N GLY A 332 30.07 11.44 -7.88
CA GLY A 332 30.49 10.60 -9.00
C GLY A 332 30.82 11.38 -10.29
N GLU A 333 31.44 10.71 -11.25
CA GLU A 333 31.96 11.31 -12.48
C GLU A 333 30.84 11.86 -13.39
N GLY A 334 31.08 13.05 -13.97
CA GLY A 334 30.15 13.71 -14.89
C GLY A 334 28.96 14.40 -14.21
N LEU A 335 28.99 14.49 -12.87
CA LEU A 335 28.01 15.25 -12.08
C LEU A 335 28.73 16.41 -11.38
N GLU A 336 28.09 17.57 -11.37
CA GLU A 336 28.58 18.78 -10.69
C GLU A 336 27.45 19.34 -9.81
N VAL A 337 27.75 19.52 -8.51
CA VAL A 337 26.83 20.20 -7.59
C VAL A 337 26.95 21.71 -7.86
N ILE A 338 25.88 22.31 -8.37
CA ILE A 338 25.82 23.74 -8.71
C ILE A 338 25.44 24.56 -7.48
N GLU A 339 24.46 24.06 -6.70
CA GLU A 339 23.94 24.75 -5.53
C GLU A 339 23.42 23.75 -4.49
N VAL A 340 23.65 24.06 -3.23
CA VAL A 340 23.00 23.37 -2.10
C VAL A 340 21.71 24.11 -1.80
N LEU A 341 20.58 23.57 -2.25
CA LEU A 341 19.27 24.19 -2.06
C LEU A 341 18.79 24.06 -0.62
N LYS A 342 19.11 22.93 0.01
CA LYS A 342 18.75 22.65 1.40
C LYS A 342 19.71 21.62 2.01
N GLN A 343 20.10 21.85 3.25
CA GLN A 343 20.81 20.86 4.08
C GLN A 343 20.14 20.80 5.43
N GLU A 344 19.58 19.65 5.72
CA GLU A 344 18.91 19.35 7.00
C GLU A 344 19.34 17.98 7.50
N ASN A 345 18.99 17.68 8.74
CA ASN A 345 19.24 16.34 9.26
C ASN A 345 18.43 15.33 8.45
N GLY A 346 19.13 14.39 7.83
CA GLY A 346 18.50 13.36 6.98
C GLY A 346 18.36 13.73 5.48
N LEU A 347 18.65 14.97 5.05
CA LEU A 347 18.42 15.43 3.68
C LEU A 347 19.46 16.41 3.19
N LEU A 348 20.01 16.13 1.99
CA LEU A 348 20.60 17.15 1.12
C LEU A 348 19.74 17.31 -0.12
N LEU A 349 19.31 18.54 -0.41
CA LEU A 349 18.66 18.90 -1.65
C LEU A 349 19.63 19.74 -2.49
N LEU A 350 20.02 19.21 -3.64
CA LEU A 350 21.11 19.75 -4.46
C LEU A 350 20.58 20.09 -5.87
N GLU A 351 20.98 21.23 -6.43
CA GLU A 351 20.93 21.41 -7.88
C GLU A 351 22.18 20.78 -8.49
N VAL A 352 22.00 19.78 -9.35
CA VAL A 352 23.08 19.04 -9.98
C VAL A 352 23.03 19.26 -11.51
N ALA A 353 24.16 19.62 -12.11
CA ALA A 353 24.33 19.61 -13.55
C ALA A 353 24.97 18.28 -13.98
N VAL A 354 24.44 17.71 -15.07
CA VAL A 354 24.97 16.50 -15.70
C VAL A 354 25.72 16.90 -16.97
N ASP A 355 27.00 16.53 -17.08
CA ASP A 355 27.75 16.77 -18.31
C ASP A 355 27.06 16.11 -19.51
N GLY A 356 26.87 16.87 -20.61
CA GLY A 356 26.23 16.35 -21.82
C GLY A 356 27.02 15.23 -22.52
N SER A 357 28.33 15.08 -22.19
CA SER A 357 29.20 14.00 -22.66
C SER A 357 29.37 12.86 -21.65
N ALA A 358 28.70 12.93 -20.49
CA ALA A 358 28.80 11.90 -19.47
C ALA A 358 28.39 10.53 -20.00
N THR A 359 29.25 9.53 -19.81
CA THR A 359 28.94 8.17 -20.22
C THR A 359 27.75 7.62 -19.43
N PRO A 360 26.70 7.07 -20.07
CA PRO A 360 25.58 6.45 -19.38
C PRO A 360 26.01 5.31 -18.45
N GLY A 361 25.39 5.23 -17.29
CA GLY A 361 25.70 4.18 -16.31
C GLY A 361 25.50 4.63 -14.86
N TRP A 362 25.78 3.72 -13.95
CA TRP A 362 25.67 3.95 -12.53
C TRP A 362 26.65 4.99 -12.01
N ARG A 363 26.22 5.74 -11.00
CA ARG A 363 27.06 6.64 -10.20
C ARG A 363 27.01 6.20 -8.75
N ALA A 364 28.16 6.21 -8.09
CA ALA A 364 28.25 6.04 -6.65
C ALA A 364 28.25 7.40 -5.98
N LEU A 365 27.52 7.51 -4.89
CA LEU A 365 27.59 8.62 -3.95
C LEU A 365 28.41 8.17 -2.75
N ARG A 366 29.30 9.03 -2.26
CA ARG A 366 30.19 8.70 -1.14
C ARG A 366 30.33 9.87 -0.19
N GLN A 367 30.35 9.56 1.09
CA GLN A 367 30.75 10.50 2.14
C GLN A 367 31.37 9.69 3.29
N ALA A 368 32.64 9.96 3.61
CA ALA A 368 33.40 9.17 4.58
C ALA A 368 33.34 7.66 4.24
N ASP A 369 32.88 6.84 5.17
CA ASP A 369 32.72 5.40 4.96
C ASP A 369 31.36 5.00 4.36
N ALA A 370 30.41 5.95 4.25
CA ALA A 370 29.10 5.71 3.64
C ALA A 370 29.19 5.71 2.11
N THR A 371 28.60 4.72 1.48
CA THR A 371 28.55 4.61 0.01
C THR A 371 27.19 4.11 -0.45
N LEU A 372 26.61 4.81 -1.42
CA LEU A 372 25.41 4.35 -2.11
C LEU A 372 25.77 3.97 -3.56
N GLU A 373 25.70 2.71 -3.88
CA GLU A 373 26.00 2.18 -5.20
C GLU A 373 24.74 1.69 -5.93
N ARG A 374 24.72 1.78 -7.27
CA ARG A 374 23.68 1.25 -8.14
C ARG A 374 22.24 1.75 -7.80
N LYS A 375 22.15 2.97 -7.28
CA LYS A 375 20.88 3.65 -7.00
C LYS A 375 20.70 4.94 -7.80
N LEU A 376 21.79 5.55 -8.26
CA LEU A 376 21.81 6.72 -9.11
C LEU A 376 22.43 6.36 -10.46
N ALA A 377 21.76 6.71 -11.56
CA ALA A 377 22.25 6.49 -12.92
C ALA A 377 22.25 7.78 -13.73
N VAL A 378 23.23 7.93 -14.64
CA VAL A 378 23.20 8.93 -15.71
C VAL A 378 22.75 8.24 -16.99
N TYR A 379 21.87 8.91 -17.76
CA TYR A 379 21.38 8.39 -19.04
C TYR A 379 21.32 9.50 -20.11
N ASP A 380 21.52 9.13 -21.35
CA ASP A 380 21.34 9.98 -22.54
C ASP A 380 20.13 9.57 -23.38
N ARG A 381 19.67 8.33 -23.22
CA ARG A 381 18.53 7.72 -23.87
C ARG A 381 17.78 6.77 -22.92
N VAL A 382 16.60 6.40 -23.30
CA VAL A 382 15.84 5.32 -22.69
C VAL A 382 15.69 4.20 -23.73
N ASP A 383 16.13 2.99 -23.39
CA ASP A 383 16.09 1.86 -24.32
C ASP A 383 14.80 1.04 -24.19
N ARG A 384 14.22 1.00 -22.98
CA ARG A 384 12.97 0.29 -22.69
C ARG A 384 12.17 1.02 -21.61
N LEU A 385 10.86 0.94 -21.71
CA LEU A 385 9.91 1.31 -20.65
C LEU A 385 9.26 0.06 -20.08
N GLU A 386 8.79 0.17 -18.82
CA GLU A 386 7.98 -0.84 -18.16
C GLU A 386 6.87 -0.14 -17.38
N ILE A 387 5.62 -0.35 -17.80
CA ILE A 387 4.43 0.19 -17.13
C ILE A 387 4.05 -0.74 -15.97
N SER A 388 3.73 -0.15 -14.85
CA SER A 388 3.20 -0.87 -13.68
C SER A 388 1.93 -0.17 -13.15
N PRO A 389 0.85 -0.95 -12.92
CA PRO A 389 0.67 -2.36 -13.30
C PRO A 389 0.48 -2.55 -14.82
N ASP A 390 0.79 -3.72 -15.33
CA ASP A 390 0.51 -4.12 -16.71
C ASP A 390 -0.98 -4.37 -16.99
N PHE A 391 -1.77 -4.54 -15.92
CA PHE A 391 -3.23 -4.66 -15.94
C PHE A 391 -3.84 -3.92 -14.76
N ALA A 392 -4.81 -3.05 -15.03
CA ALA A 392 -5.55 -2.31 -14.00
C ALA A 392 -7.08 -2.40 -14.21
N VAL A 393 -7.81 -2.18 -13.12
CA VAL A 393 -9.28 -2.08 -13.14
C VAL A 393 -9.70 -0.78 -12.47
N ALA A 394 -10.13 0.19 -13.28
CA ALA A 394 -10.82 1.38 -12.79
C ALA A 394 -12.32 1.12 -12.62
N ARG A 395 -13.01 1.93 -11.81
CA ARG A 395 -14.45 1.79 -11.57
C ARG A 395 -15.15 3.12 -11.68
N VAL A 396 -16.18 3.14 -12.49
CA VAL A 396 -17.06 4.31 -12.60
C VAL A 396 -17.71 4.61 -11.26
N GLY A 397 -17.77 5.89 -10.91
CA GLY A 397 -18.45 6.33 -9.69
C GLY A 397 -19.96 6.35 -9.87
N ALA A 398 -20.68 6.24 -8.74
CA ALA A 398 -22.12 6.40 -8.65
C ALA A 398 -22.45 7.36 -7.51
N GLU A 399 -23.74 7.75 -7.38
CA GLU A 399 -24.20 8.79 -6.46
C GLU A 399 -23.71 8.57 -4.99
N GLN A 400 -23.56 7.30 -4.56
CA GLN A 400 -23.16 6.95 -3.19
C GLN A 400 -21.85 6.16 -3.14
N THR A 401 -21.15 6.01 -4.27
CA THR A 401 -19.92 5.23 -4.36
C THR A 401 -18.90 6.03 -5.16
N PRO A 402 -17.76 6.41 -4.54
CA PRO A 402 -16.70 7.13 -5.25
C PRO A 402 -16.21 6.33 -6.46
N ALA A 403 -15.73 7.02 -7.48
CA ALA A 403 -14.99 6.41 -8.57
C ALA A 403 -13.67 5.84 -8.04
N VAL A 404 -13.12 4.82 -8.70
CA VAL A 404 -11.78 4.31 -8.45
C VAL A 404 -10.94 4.52 -9.70
N SER A 405 -9.89 5.32 -9.59
CA SER A 405 -9.00 5.68 -10.68
C SER A 405 -8.17 4.51 -11.19
N GLY A 406 -7.74 4.57 -12.44
CA GLY A 406 -6.65 3.74 -12.96
C GLY A 406 -5.33 4.50 -12.79
N VAL A 407 -4.40 3.99 -12.01
CA VAL A 407 -3.11 4.67 -11.74
C VAL A 407 -1.98 3.83 -12.28
N PHE A 408 -1.21 4.42 -13.18
CA PHE A 408 -0.06 3.79 -13.83
C PHE A 408 1.21 4.55 -13.52
N ARG A 409 2.30 3.82 -13.41
CA ARG A 409 3.67 4.34 -13.30
C ARG A 409 4.50 3.74 -14.40
N VAL A 410 5.61 4.38 -14.73
CA VAL A 410 6.53 3.87 -15.72
C VAL A 410 7.96 3.94 -15.19
N GLU A 411 8.70 2.86 -15.33
CA GLU A 411 10.13 2.82 -15.08
C GLU A 411 10.88 2.74 -16.41
N GLY A 412 11.91 3.57 -16.57
CA GLY A 412 12.80 3.55 -17.73
C GLY A 412 14.02 2.69 -17.48
N TYR A 413 14.57 2.12 -18.56
CA TYR A 413 15.77 1.29 -18.51
C TYR A 413 16.76 1.66 -19.59
N LEU A 414 18.06 1.59 -19.24
CA LEU A 414 19.16 1.45 -20.20
C LEU A 414 19.50 -0.01 -20.33
N GLU A 415 19.67 -0.47 -21.56
CA GLU A 415 20.12 -1.82 -21.88
C GLU A 415 21.57 -1.80 -22.37
N GLY A 416 22.37 -2.78 -21.97
CA GLY A 416 23.73 -2.98 -22.39
C GLY A 416 23.98 -4.41 -22.82
N GLU A 417 24.79 -4.62 -23.84
CA GLU A 417 25.12 -5.98 -24.31
C GLU A 417 25.75 -6.81 -23.18
N GLY A 418 25.06 -7.89 -22.78
CA GLY A 418 25.54 -8.85 -21.78
C GLY A 418 25.59 -8.33 -20.35
N GLN A 419 24.97 -7.18 -20.05
CA GLN A 419 24.86 -6.61 -18.72
C GLN A 419 23.41 -6.62 -18.22
N GLN A 420 23.24 -6.54 -16.90
CA GLN A 420 21.93 -6.30 -16.29
C GLN A 420 21.43 -4.91 -16.69
N PRO A 421 20.16 -4.73 -17.06
CA PRO A 421 19.58 -3.42 -17.34
C PRO A 421 19.75 -2.48 -16.17
N ILE A 422 19.98 -1.21 -16.48
CA ILE A 422 20.07 -0.14 -15.48
C ILE A 422 18.70 0.50 -15.33
N ALA A 423 18.10 0.35 -14.17
CA ALA A 423 16.84 0.99 -13.84
C ALA A 423 17.04 2.50 -13.56
N LEU A 424 16.37 3.34 -14.31
CA LEU A 424 16.45 4.80 -14.24
C LEU A 424 15.42 5.40 -13.26
N GLY A 425 14.47 4.58 -12.79
CA GLY A 425 13.29 5.08 -12.09
C GLY A 425 12.28 5.70 -13.04
N GLU A 426 11.43 6.59 -12.52
CA GLU A 426 10.44 7.29 -13.32
C GLU A 426 11.12 8.22 -14.33
N VAL A 427 10.76 8.08 -15.59
CA VAL A 427 11.26 8.91 -16.70
C VAL A 427 10.13 9.71 -17.34
N PRO A 428 10.39 10.91 -17.92
CA PRO A 428 9.35 11.70 -18.57
C PRO A 428 8.72 10.98 -19.76
N VAL A 429 7.42 10.76 -19.70
CA VAL A 429 6.63 10.13 -20.78
C VAL A 429 5.41 10.96 -21.15
N ASN A 430 4.78 10.61 -22.27
CA ASN A 430 3.43 11.01 -22.62
C ASN A 430 2.51 9.80 -22.50
N TRP A 431 1.46 9.94 -21.71
CA TRP A 431 0.42 8.94 -21.54
C TRP A 431 -0.71 9.13 -22.56
N SER A 432 -1.26 8.01 -23.02
CA SER A 432 -2.41 8.01 -23.92
C SER A 432 -3.25 6.75 -23.73
N VAL A 433 -4.48 6.79 -24.25
CA VAL A 433 -5.37 5.63 -24.32
C VAL A 433 -5.83 5.40 -25.74
N SER A 434 -6.01 4.14 -26.09
CA SER A 434 -6.62 3.68 -27.35
C SER A 434 -7.55 2.49 -27.06
N PRO A 435 -8.43 2.09 -28.02
CA PRO A 435 -9.22 0.89 -27.83
C PRO A 435 -8.32 -0.34 -27.64
N TRP A 436 -8.70 -1.23 -26.73
CA TRP A 436 -7.96 -2.48 -26.54
C TRP A 436 -8.08 -3.42 -27.75
N ASP A 437 -9.29 -3.50 -28.30
CA ASP A 437 -9.64 -4.34 -29.43
C ASP A 437 -10.73 -3.66 -30.32
N GLU A 438 -11.13 -4.35 -31.36
CA GLU A 438 -12.16 -3.87 -32.31
C GLU A 438 -13.52 -3.66 -31.65
N THR A 439 -13.87 -4.46 -30.64
CA THR A 439 -15.11 -4.29 -29.88
C THR A 439 -15.12 -2.98 -29.09
N ALA A 440 -14.01 -2.70 -28.41
CA ALA A 440 -13.83 -1.46 -27.67
C ALA A 440 -13.85 -0.22 -28.56
N GLU A 441 -13.34 -0.33 -29.80
CA GLU A 441 -13.44 0.72 -30.81
C GLU A 441 -14.88 0.95 -31.26
N GLN A 442 -15.61 -0.12 -31.60
CA GLN A 442 -17.01 -0.06 -32.03
C GLN A 442 -17.95 0.45 -30.94
N ASP A 443 -17.66 0.14 -29.68
CA ASP A 443 -18.42 0.60 -28.51
C ASP A 443 -18.05 2.02 -28.07
N GLY A 444 -17.00 2.63 -28.64
CA GLY A 444 -16.55 3.99 -28.34
C GLY A 444 -15.93 4.13 -26.95
N ASP A 445 -15.27 3.09 -26.45
CA ASP A 445 -14.76 3.04 -25.07
C ASP A 445 -13.81 4.19 -24.73
N VAL A 446 -12.96 4.61 -25.67
CA VAL A 446 -12.06 5.76 -25.47
C VAL A 446 -12.83 7.08 -25.22
N THR A 447 -14.01 7.21 -25.83
CA THR A 447 -14.84 8.42 -25.70
C THR A 447 -15.61 8.45 -24.37
N PHE A 448 -16.07 7.28 -23.91
CA PHE A 448 -17.06 7.23 -22.84
C PHE A 448 -16.53 6.72 -21.52
N ALA A 449 -15.48 5.88 -21.51
CA ALA A 449 -15.02 5.23 -20.28
C ALA A 449 -14.33 6.16 -19.27
N GLY A 450 -13.74 7.28 -19.75
CA GLY A 450 -13.05 8.24 -18.90
C GLY A 450 -11.96 9.00 -19.63
N VAL A 451 -11.08 9.63 -18.85
CA VAL A 451 -10.00 10.49 -19.38
C VAL A 451 -8.66 10.11 -18.78
N MET A 452 -7.65 9.92 -19.63
CA MET A 452 -6.25 9.76 -19.21
C MET A 452 -5.58 11.14 -19.11
N ASP A 453 -5.01 11.44 -17.96
CA ASP A 453 -4.10 12.56 -17.84
C ASP A 453 -2.77 12.25 -18.52
N LYS A 454 -2.38 13.12 -19.47
CA LYS A 454 -1.23 12.86 -20.36
C LYS A 454 0.13 12.96 -19.68
N ALA A 455 0.20 13.55 -18.49
CA ALA A 455 1.44 13.77 -17.77
C ALA A 455 1.62 12.81 -16.60
N SER A 456 0.53 12.47 -15.90
CA SER A 456 0.58 11.77 -14.61
C SER A 456 0.34 10.27 -14.68
N GLY A 457 -0.21 9.75 -15.79
CA GLY A 457 -0.59 8.33 -15.86
C GLY A 457 -1.84 7.97 -15.03
N ILE A 458 -2.63 8.98 -14.67
CA ILE A 458 -3.88 8.78 -13.92
C ILE A 458 -5.05 8.80 -14.92
N PHE A 459 -5.82 7.72 -14.90
CA PHE A 459 -7.07 7.62 -15.63
C PHE A 459 -8.24 7.87 -14.69
N SER A 460 -9.02 8.91 -14.97
CA SER A 460 -10.23 9.25 -14.23
C SER A 460 -11.45 8.65 -14.95
N PRO A 461 -12.13 7.65 -14.38
CA PRO A 461 -13.28 7.03 -15.02
C PRO A 461 -14.49 7.97 -15.04
N SER A 462 -15.34 7.83 -16.06
CA SER A 462 -16.61 8.56 -16.19
C SER A 462 -17.64 8.10 -15.14
N GLY A 463 -18.78 8.79 -15.06
CA GLY A 463 -19.91 8.39 -14.24
C GLY A 463 -20.56 7.07 -14.71
N ALA A 464 -21.30 6.40 -13.81
CA ALA A 464 -21.79 5.05 -14.02
C ALA A 464 -22.74 4.88 -15.24
N GLY A 465 -23.48 5.88 -15.63
CA GLY A 465 -24.52 5.76 -16.65
C GLY A 465 -25.88 5.33 -16.05
N PRO A 466 -26.91 5.00 -16.88
CA PRO A 466 -26.87 4.73 -18.32
C PRO A 466 -26.43 5.93 -19.17
N ASN A 467 -25.82 5.68 -20.33
CA ASN A 467 -25.38 6.71 -21.24
C ASN A 467 -26.17 6.63 -22.55
N PRO A 468 -27.06 7.58 -22.83
CA PRO A 468 -27.89 7.55 -24.03
C PRO A 468 -27.11 7.79 -25.34
N GLU A 469 -25.83 8.22 -25.24
CA GLU A 469 -24.97 8.35 -26.42
C GLU A 469 -24.32 7.03 -26.84
N ARG A 470 -24.36 6.04 -25.93
CA ARG A 470 -23.85 4.69 -26.22
C ARG A 470 -24.94 3.80 -26.81
N LYS A 471 -24.50 2.84 -27.62
CA LYS A 471 -25.41 1.83 -28.18
C LYS A 471 -26.13 1.07 -27.05
N TYR A 472 -27.45 1.01 -27.15
CA TYR A 472 -28.34 0.38 -26.16
C TYR A 472 -28.36 1.04 -24.77
N ASP A 473 -28.06 2.34 -24.70
CA ASP A 473 -28.00 3.10 -23.45
C ASP A 473 -27.16 2.40 -22.34
N THR A 474 -26.04 1.78 -22.73
CA THR A 474 -25.18 1.05 -21.81
C THR A 474 -24.44 2.01 -20.85
N ASN A 475 -23.82 1.48 -19.82
CA ASN A 475 -22.97 2.23 -18.91
C ASN A 475 -21.63 2.64 -19.57
N ASN A 476 -20.84 3.44 -18.86
CA ASN A 476 -19.53 3.93 -19.33
C ASN A 476 -18.36 2.96 -19.02
N ALA A 477 -18.63 1.65 -18.93
CA ALA A 477 -17.56 0.65 -18.88
C ALA A 477 -16.76 0.63 -20.18
N GLY A 478 -15.52 0.17 -20.14
CA GLY A 478 -14.67 0.10 -21.32
C GLY A 478 -13.45 -0.79 -21.13
N ASN A 479 -12.84 -1.13 -22.27
CA ASN A 479 -11.58 -1.90 -22.32
C ASN A 479 -10.56 -1.10 -23.13
N LEU A 480 -9.52 -0.61 -22.47
CA LEU A 480 -8.58 0.35 -23.02
C LEU A 480 -7.15 -0.19 -22.99
N ARG A 481 -6.39 0.20 -23.99
CA ARG A 481 -4.94 0.13 -24.01
C ARG A 481 -4.40 1.45 -23.46
N VAL A 482 -3.61 1.40 -22.41
CA VAL A 482 -2.85 2.52 -21.87
C VAL A 482 -1.45 2.44 -22.42
N SER A 483 -0.94 3.52 -22.99
CA SER A 483 0.40 3.57 -23.57
C SER A 483 1.21 4.70 -22.93
N ALA A 484 2.46 4.41 -22.55
CA ALA A 484 3.47 5.40 -22.18
C ALA A 484 4.52 5.50 -23.29
N THR A 485 4.85 6.71 -23.72
CA THR A 485 5.88 6.97 -24.74
C THR A 485 6.93 7.93 -24.16
N ALA A 486 8.19 7.53 -24.17
CA ALA A 486 9.30 8.32 -23.67
C ALA A 486 9.44 9.65 -24.43
N ARG A 487 9.65 10.75 -23.68
CA ARG A 487 9.86 12.08 -24.26
C ARG A 487 11.30 12.29 -24.68
N GLY A 488 11.49 13.06 -25.76
CA GLY A 488 12.83 13.52 -26.17
C GLY A 488 13.74 12.43 -26.69
N GLN A 489 13.18 11.32 -27.18
CA GLN A 489 13.92 10.25 -27.85
C GLN A 489 13.92 10.46 -29.37
N SER A 490 14.99 10.03 -30.06
CA SER A 490 15.09 10.03 -31.52
C SER A 490 14.21 8.95 -32.15
N GLU A 491 14.05 7.85 -31.46
CA GLU A 491 13.14 6.75 -31.82
C GLU A 491 12.06 6.62 -30.75
N ALA A 492 10.86 6.21 -31.16
CA ALA A 492 9.76 6.04 -30.23
C ALA A 492 10.02 4.78 -29.34
N VAL A 493 10.17 5.02 -28.04
CA VAL A 493 10.22 3.96 -27.02
C VAL A 493 8.92 4.02 -26.26
N SER A 494 8.15 2.94 -26.28
CA SER A 494 6.84 2.87 -25.63
C SER A 494 6.61 1.51 -25.01
N ASP A 495 5.69 1.48 -24.04
CA ASP A 495 5.15 0.27 -23.43
C ASP A 495 3.64 0.41 -23.25
N ASP A 496 2.93 -0.71 -23.15
CA ASP A 496 1.48 -0.78 -23.10
C ASP A 496 0.99 -1.59 -21.89
N ALA A 497 -0.14 -1.16 -21.33
CA ALA A 497 -0.88 -1.88 -20.30
C ALA A 497 -2.36 -1.97 -20.64
N GLN A 498 -3.08 -2.90 -20.04
CA GLN A 498 -4.52 -3.01 -20.19
C GLN A 498 -5.24 -2.32 -19.02
N LEU A 499 -6.30 -1.56 -19.35
CA LEU A 499 -7.21 -0.96 -18.38
C LEU A 499 -8.64 -1.41 -18.66
N ILE A 500 -9.24 -2.10 -17.70
CA ILE A 500 -10.67 -2.39 -17.67
C ILE A 500 -11.36 -1.31 -16.83
N VAL A 501 -12.27 -0.57 -17.43
CA VAL A 501 -13.19 0.32 -16.72
C VAL A 501 -14.49 -0.42 -16.51
N THR A 502 -14.93 -0.57 -15.25
CA THR A 502 -16.12 -1.36 -14.91
C THR A 502 -17.01 -0.65 -13.88
N VAL A 503 -18.21 -1.13 -13.71
CA VAL A 503 -19.11 -0.64 -12.66
C VAL A 503 -18.68 -1.16 -11.30
N GLN A 504 -19.03 -0.41 -10.24
CA GLN A 504 -18.85 -0.86 -8.88
C GLN A 504 -19.60 -2.17 -8.63
N ARG A 505 -18.97 -3.06 -7.86
CA ARG A 505 -19.61 -4.32 -7.46
C ARG A 505 -20.25 -4.18 -6.09
N TRP A 506 -21.50 -4.60 -5.97
CA TRP A 506 -22.25 -4.58 -4.73
C TRP A 506 -21.66 -5.48 -3.62
N ASN A 507 -20.86 -6.49 -3.99
CA ASN A 507 -20.21 -7.43 -3.08
C ASN A 507 -18.90 -6.88 -2.45
N ASN A 508 -18.61 -5.63 -2.68
CA ASN A 508 -17.53 -4.91 -1.99
C ASN A 508 -18.13 -3.72 -1.22
N PRO A 509 -19.07 -3.97 -0.28
CA PRO A 509 -19.66 -2.89 0.48
C PRO A 509 -18.56 -2.22 1.30
N PRO A 510 -18.52 -0.90 1.35
CA PRO A 510 -17.68 -0.20 2.29
C PRO A 510 -18.19 -0.54 3.69
N LEU A 511 -17.48 -1.37 4.42
CA LEU A 511 -17.58 -1.45 5.86
C LEU A 511 -16.81 -0.23 6.39
N ARG A 512 -17.53 0.86 6.56
CA ARG A 512 -17.02 2.12 7.12
C ARG A 512 -17.27 2.18 8.60
#